data_fb0d76d28e10dce73a984906f17a753e
#
_entry.id   fb0d76d28e10dce73a984906f17a753e
#
_cell.length_a   1.000
_cell.length_b   1.000
_cell.length_c   1.000
_cell.angle_alpha   90.00
_cell.angle_beta   90.00
_cell.angle_gamma   90.00
#
_symmetry.space_group_name_H-M   'P 1'
#
loop_
_entity.id
_entity.type
_entity.pdbx_description
1 polymer ?
#
loop_
_entity_poly.entity_id
_entity_poly.type
_entity_poly.pdbx_seq_one_letter_code
_entity_poly.pdbx_strand_id
1 'polypeptide(L)'
;MKTRTLVSKSSHLTIVLTAIQIVVCFAIAWSAKSVIAQDKMTKENLGDTNSKAMETEYELTIDSKANAVKNDLFDFESLFSVHGQTTIVSQYHDRFRAPYSGIHSLVPFHEVATSQTSTLFLGTRLYDGGELFFNPEVSGGRGLSGVSGVGGFPNGEITRVGLPQPTPYIARTYFTQTIGLGGDREKVLDGPNSIASYRDINRIGLTLGKLSASDFIDNNAFNHDPRMQFLNWALLYNGAWDYPADVRGYTYGGVAELNREQWAIRYGLFGEPTEANGAVIDSHFDRVHGHAWEMERRNESGGLSGHLRLLAFLNRANMGDYQQAATDPNAMTDITTTRRLRSKYGFGYSWDQDLSEDLGLFSRAGWNDGHTESWAYTEIDRTFTFGARIKGTRWRRKEDEIGLGIAVNGLSPQHRAYLAAGGVGFILGDGKLNYGLENAYETYYRWKISSNIFLTANFQLIVNPGFNQDRGPVFFEALRVHAEF
;
A
#
# COMPACT_ATOMS: atom_id res chain seq x y z
N MET A 1 35.73 -30.53 8.72
CA MET A 1 34.28 -30.75 8.71
C MET A 1 33.72 -30.41 10.08
N LYS A 2 33.45 -29.16 10.38
CA LYS A 2 32.74 -28.62 11.57
C LYS A 2 32.98 -27.10 11.65
N THR A 3 32.34 -26.29 10.79
CA THR A 3 32.35 -24.82 10.95
C THR A 3 31.22 -24.15 10.15
N ARG A 4 30.04 -24.77 10.05
CA ARG A 4 28.91 -24.17 9.26
C ARG A 4 27.63 -23.91 10.03
N THR A 5 27.59 -24.04 11.37
CA THR A 5 26.32 -23.97 12.13
C THR A 5 26.21 -22.77 13.08
N LEU A 6 27.18 -21.85 13.12
CA LEU A 6 27.18 -20.73 14.07
C LEU A 6 26.72 -19.38 13.46
N VAL A 7 26.72 -19.23 12.14
CA VAL A 7 26.36 -17.94 11.49
C VAL A 7 24.85 -17.74 11.40
N SER A 8 24.04 -18.80 11.35
CA SER A 8 22.58 -18.71 11.20
C SER A 8 21.85 -18.23 12.48
N LYS A 9 22.36 -18.54 13.68
CA LYS A 9 21.69 -18.16 14.94
C LYS A 9 21.90 -16.71 15.35
N SER A 10 22.99 -16.07 14.91
CA SER A 10 23.31 -14.69 15.26
C SER A 10 22.40 -13.68 14.55
N SER A 11 22.02 -13.93 13.28
CA SER A 11 21.18 -13.01 12.51
C SER A 11 19.74 -12.93 13.01
N HIS A 12 19.16 -14.05 13.44
CA HIS A 12 17.80 -14.08 14.00
C HIS A 12 17.71 -13.36 15.35
N LEU A 13 18.73 -13.51 16.18
CA LEU A 13 18.79 -12.85 17.48
C LEU A 13 18.92 -11.33 17.34
N THR A 14 19.69 -10.86 16.34
CA THR A 14 19.83 -9.42 16.05
C THR A 14 18.53 -8.79 15.55
N ILE A 15 17.79 -9.47 14.67
CA ILE A 15 16.49 -8.99 14.16
C ILE A 15 15.48 -8.91 15.31
N VAL A 16 15.39 -9.93 16.15
CA VAL A 16 14.50 -9.95 17.31
C VAL A 16 14.87 -8.86 18.33
N LEU A 17 16.15 -8.65 18.59
CA LEU A 17 16.61 -7.59 19.49
C LEU A 17 16.35 -6.19 18.94
N THR A 18 16.51 -5.99 17.63
CA THR A 18 16.17 -4.70 16.97
C THR A 18 14.68 -4.45 17.00
N ALA A 19 13.85 -5.47 16.75
CA ALA A 19 12.40 -5.35 16.86
C ALA A 19 11.97 -5.03 18.30
N ILE A 20 12.57 -5.67 19.30
CA ILE A 20 12.32 -5.37 20.72
C ILE A 20 12.75 -3.93 21.06
N GLN A 21 13.89 -3.45 20.56
CA GLN A 21 14.35 -2.08 20.78
C GLN A 21 13.39 -1.05 20.15
N ILE A 22 12.87 -1.31 18.96
CA ILE A 22 11.89 -0.45 18.31
C ILE A 22 10.59 -0.43 19.11
N VAL A 23 10.09 -1.59 19.54
CA VAL A 23 8.88 -1.68 20.39
C VAL A 23 9.09 -0.98 21.73
N VAL A 24 10.27 -1.07 22.33
CA VAL A 24 10.62 -0.36 23.57
C VAL A 24 10.69 1.16 23.35
N CYS A 25 11.28 1.63 22.25
CA CYS A 25 11.27 3.05 21.89
C CYS A 25 9.84 3.58 21.67
N PHE A 26 8.98 2.80 21.00
CA PHE A 26 7.57 3.13 20.85
C PHE A 26 6.82 3.12 22.18
N ALA A 27 7.10 2.16 23.07
CA ALA A 27 6.50 2.11 24.41
C ALA A 27 6.94 3.31 25.30
N ILE A 28 8.18 3.77 25.15
CA ILE A 28 8.68 4.96 25.85
C ILE A 28 7.99 6.25 25.33
N ALA A 29 7.82 6.38 24.00
CA ALA A 29 7.08 7.49 23.40
C ALA A 29 5.59 7.48 23.81
N TRP A 30 5.00 6.30 23.92
CA TRP A 30 3.64 6.11 24.47
C TRP A 30 3.53 6.54 25.93
N SER A 31 4.51 6.14 26.78
CA SER A 31 4.58 6.52 28.19
C SER A 31 4.65 8.05 28.37
N ALA A 32 5.39 8.73 27.50
CA ALA A 32 5.48 10.18 27.50
C ALA A 32 4.15 10.87 27.15
N LYS A 33 3.40 10.34 26.17
CA LYS A 33 2.08 10.85 25.78
C LYS A 33 1.05 10.65 26.91
N SER A 34 1.07 9.53 27.62
CA SER A 34 0.19 9.24 28.76
C SER A 34 0.49 10.10 29.98
N VAL A 35 1.77 10.43 30.23
CA VAL A 35 2.17 11.34 31.30
C VAL A 35 1.70 12.77 31.04
N ILE A 36 1.80 13.25 29.80
CA ILE A 36 1.29 14.58 29.39
C ILE A 36 -0.24 14.65 29.53
N ALA A 37 -0.96 13.58 29.17
CA ALA A 37 -2.41 13.51 29.33
C ALA A 37 -2.85 13.46 30.80
N GLN A 38 -2.10 12.78 31.68
CA GLN A 38 -2.36 12.76 33.13
C GLN A 38 -2.06 14.11 33.80
N ASP A 39 -1.01 14.83 33.39
CA ASP A 39 -0.70 16.15 33.92
C ASP A 39 -1.78 17.20 33.56
N LYS A 40 -2.43 17.03 32.39
CA LYS A 40 -3.56 17.86 31.96
C LYS A 40 -4.82 17.58 32.80
N MET A 41 -5.14 16.32 33.08
CA MET A 41 -6.28 15.94 33.95
C MET A 41 -6.11 16.38 35.40
N THR A 42 -4.89 16.47 35.92
CA THR A 42 -4.62 16.90 37.29
C THR A 42 -4.73 18.42 37.44
N LYS A 43 -4.47 19.18 36.39
CA LYS A 43 -4.61 20.66 36.39
C LYS A 43 -6.06 21.11 36.25
N GLU A 44 -6.94 20.34 35.59
CA GLU A 44 -8.37 20.64 35.50
C GLU A 44 -9.14 20.41 36.80
N ASN A 45 -8.64 19.60 37.74
CA ASN A 45 -9.31 19.27 39.00
C ASN A 45 -8.93 20.19 40.19
N LEU A 46 -8.16 21.26 40.00
CA LEU A 46 -7.65 22.13 41.07
C LEU A 46 -8.09 23.60 40.98
N GLY A 47 -9.28 23.89 40.51
CA GLY A 47 -9.86 25.24 40.58
C GLY A 47 -11.38 25.18 40.38
N ASP A 48 -12.25 25.50 41.17
CA ASP A 48 -12.40 26.55 42.14
C ASP A 48 -13.78 26.43 42.82
N THR A 49 -13.85 26.50 44.12
CA THR A 49 -15.09 26.73 44.86
C THR A 49 -14.96 28.10 45.52
N ASN A 50 -15.65 29.09 44.97
CA ASN A 50 -16.35 30.19 45.65
C ASN A 50 -16.37 31.50 44.82
N SER A 51 -17.50 31.84 44.25
CA SER A 51 -18.20 33.11 44.52
C SER A 51 -19.47 33.16 43.66
N LYS A 52 -20.57 33.21 44.35
CA LYS A 52 -21.90 33.36 43.74
C LYS A 52 -22.33 34.83 43.76
N ALA A 53 -23.04 35.15 42.69
CA ALA A 53 -24.07 36.19 42.60
C ALA A 53 -23.59 37.65 42.38
N MET A 54 -23.81 38.05 41.17
CA MET A 54 -24.07 39.37 40.60
C MET A 54 -23.19 39.70 39.40
N GLU A 55 -23.57 39.16 38.22
CA GLU A 55 -23.03 39.59 36.91
C GLU A 55 -23.69 38.84 35.76
N THR A 56 -25.00 38.57 35.81
CA THR A 56 -25.61 37.54 34.95
C THR A 56 -26.12 38.07 33.59
N GLU A 57 -26.00 39.30 33.22
CA GLU A 57 -26.56 39.81 31.95
C GLU A 57 -25.54 40.47 31.01
N TYR A 58 -24.35 40.80 31.52
CA TYR A 58 -23.27 41.38 30.71
C TYR A 58 -22.24 40.34 30.24
N GLU A 59 -22.15 39.19 30.94
CA GLU A 59 -21.25 38.07 30.62
C GLU A 59 -21.78 37.23 29.46
N LEU A 60 -23.08 37.05 29.26
CA LEU A 60 -23.63 36.24 28.19
C LEU A 60 -23.34 36.75 26.77
N THR A 61 -23.10 38.04 26.61
CA THR A 61 -22.79 38.66 25.30
C THR A 61 -21.29 38.68 25.01
N ILE A 62 -20.45 38.67 26.04
CA ILE A 62 -19.00 38.60 25.90
C ILE A 62 -18.56 37.14 25.75
N ASP A 63 -19.18 36.22 26.47
CA ASP A 63 -18.87 34.78 26.36
C ASP A 63 -19.25 34.17 25.01
N SER A 64 -20.36 34.62 24.40
CA SER A 64 -20.71 34.13 23.03
C SER A 64 -19.74 34.67 21.95
N LYS A 65 -19.20 35.89 22.11
CA LYS A 65 -18.16 36.44 21.23
C LYS A 65 -16.77 35.90 21.56
N ALA A 66 -16.47 35.69 22.84
CA ALA A 66 -15.20 35.13 23.29
C ALA A 66 -15.13 33.59 22.95
N ASN A 67 -16.24 32.87 23.03
CA ASN A 67 -16.29 31.47 22.58
C ASN A 67 -16.28 31.37 21.06
N ALA A 68 -16.86 32.32 20.32
CA ALA A 68 -16.69 32.37 18.86
C ALA A 68 -15.23 32.71 18.47
N VAL A 69 -14.56 33.58 19.20
CA VAL A 69 -13.15 33.93 18.96
C VAL A 69 -12.19 32.86 19.52
N LYS A 70 -12.56 32.14 20.60
CA LYS A 70 -11.78 30.98 21.08
C LYS A 70 -11.86 29.76 20.15
N ASN A 71 -12.93 29.61 19.41
CA ASN A 71 -13.03 28.57 18.39
C ASN A 71 -12.24 28.86 17.10
N ASP A 72 -11.77 30.12 16.93
CA ASP A 72 -10.91 30.53 15.81
C ASP A 72 -9.41 30.67 16.18
N LEU A 73 -9.05 30.61 17.45
CA LEU A 73 -7.67 30.59 17.87
C LEU A 73 -7.17 29.15 17.90
N PHE A 74 -6.44 28.80 16.84
CA PHE A 74 -5.60 27.62 16.61
C PHE A 74 -5.50 26.68 17.83
N ASP A 75 -6.32 25.66 17.88
CA ASP A 75 -6.12 24.54 18.79
C ASP A 75 -4.80 23.86 18.38
N PHE A 76 -3.79 23.91 19.23
CA PHE A 76 -2.45 23.38 18.95
C PHE A 76 -2.52 21.89 18.56
N GLU A 77 -3.51 21.14 19.06
CA GLU A 77 -3.79 19.74 18.69
C GLU A 77 -4.25 19.58 17.23
N SER A 78 -4.79 20.62 16.60
CA SER A 78 -5.20 20.62 15.19
C SER A 78 -4.10 21.04 14.21
N LEU A 79 -2.93 21.45 14.70
CA LEU A 79 -1.80 21.87 13.86
C LEU A 79 -0.85 20.74 13.50
N PHE A 80 -0.81 19.69 14.31
CA PHE A 80 0.13 18.58 14.13
C PHE A 80 -0.58 17.24 14.22
N SER A 81 -0.06 16.28 13.47
CA SER A 81 -0.44 14.87 13.51
C SER A 81 0.82 14.03 13.65
N VAL A 82 0.82 13.08 14.58
CA VAL A 82 1.94 12.16 14.81
C VAL A 82 1.42 10.77 15.02
N HIS A 83 1.71 9.88 14.07
CA HIS A 83 1.35 8.46 14.13
C HIS A 83 2.57 7.61 13.79
N GLY A 84 2.52 6.37 14.19
CA GLY A 84 3.56 5.41 13.88
C GLY A 84 3.01 4.01 13.76
N GLN A 85 3.69 3.20 12.96
CA GLN A 85 3.33 1.79 12.81
C GLN A 85 4.56 0.92 12.57
N THR A 86 4.42 -0.35 12.93
CA THR A 86 5.40 -1.40 12.65
C THR A 86 4.66 -2.67 12.22
N THR A 87 5.12 -3.27 11.13
CA THR A 87 4.60 -4.54 10.63
C THR A 87 5.74 -5.52 10.43
N ILE A 88 5.55 -6.74 10.94
CA ILE A 88 6.48 -7.86 10.72
C ILE A 88 5.66 -8.97 10.07
N VAL A 89 6.15 -9.48 8.94
CA VAL A 89 5.53 -10.60 8.21
C VAL A 89 6.55 -11.72 8.09
N SER A 90 6.23 -12.88 8.66
CA SER A 90 7.00 -14.11 8.47
C SER A 90 6.21 -15.07 7.59
N GLN A 91 6.81 -15.51 6.49
CA GLN A 91 6.19 -16.37 5.50
C GLN A 91 6.94 -17.69 5.37
N TYR A 92 6.19 -18.72 5.01
CA TYR A 92 6.68 -20.07 4.74
C TYR A 92 5.97 -20.67 3.54
N HIS A 93 6.68 -21.50 2.77
CA HIS A 93 6.10 -22.50 1.88
C HIS A 93 6.90 -23.80 1.94
N ASP A 94 6.20 -24.91 1.73
CA ASP A 94 6.83 -26.22 1.65
C ASP A 94 7.26 -26.53 0.21
N ARG A 95 7.86 -27.70 0.01
CA ARG A 95 8.27 -28.21 -1.30
C ARG A 95 7.06 -28.32 -2.22
N PHE A 96 7.26 -27.93 -3.47
CA PHE A 96 6.26 -28.07 -4.55
C PHE A 96 6.91 -28.60 -5.83
N ARG A 97 6.07 -29.01 -6.77
CA ARG A 97 6.52 -29.53 -8.08
C ARG A 97 7.14 -28.40 -8.91
N ALA A 98 8.39 -28.60 -9.36
CA ALA A 98 9.10 -27.71 -10.28
C ALA A 98 10.19 -28.51 -11.02
N PRO A 99 9.94 -29.01 -12.22
CA PRO A 99 10.90 -29.86 -12.95
C PRO A 99 12.11 -29.09 -13.47
N TYR A 100 12.03 -27.78 -13.52
CA TYR A 100 13.13 -26.86 -13.87
C TYR A 100 12.97 -25.53 -13.12
N SER A 101 14.03 -24.76 -13.09
CA SER A 101 14.06 -23.41 -12.50
C SER A 101 15.01 -22.52 -13.27
N GLY A 102 14.64 -21.27 -13.46
CA GLY A 102 15.47 -20.19 -14.00
C GLY A 102 15.90 -19.21 -12.92
N ILE A 103 16.43 -18.08 -13.35
CA ILE A 103 17.03 -17.08 -12.46
C ILE A 103 16.02 -16.36 -11.55
N HIS A 104 14.79 -16.16 -12.04
CA HIS A 104 13.69 -15.57 -11.30
C HIS A 104 12.55 -16.57 -11.09
N SER A 105 12.91 -17.80 -10.71
CA SER A 105 11.94 -18.81 -10.29
C SER A 105 11.68 -18.76 -8.79
N LEU A 106 10.47 -19.10 -8.39
CA LEU A 106 10.20 -19.48 -7.02
C LEU A 106 10.99 -20.75 -6.67
N VAL A 107 11.73 -20.76 -5.58
CA VAL A 107 12.54 -21.91 -5.12
C VAL A 107 11.63 -23.09 -4.77
N PRO A 108 11.83 -24.30 -5.33
CA PRO A 108 10.89 -25.42 -5.13
C PRO A 108 11.07 -26.19 -3.81
N PHE A 109 11.94 -25.75 -2.95
CA PHE A 109 12.19 -26.35 -1.63
C PHE A 109 11.55 -25.50 -0.55
N HIS A 110 11.39 -26.04 0.67
CA HIS A 110 10.88 -25.27 1.80
C HIS A 110 11.72 -24.01 2.02
N GLU A 111 11.04 -22.90 2.21
CA GLU A 111 11.66 -21.60 2.43
C GLU A 111 10.91 -20.84 3.52
N VAL A 112 11.66 -20.09 4.34
CA VAL A 112 11.13 -19.13 5.31
C VAL A 112 11.75 -17.78 5.03
N ALA A 113 10.93 -16.75 4.98
CA ALA A 113 11.38 -15.37 4.83
C ALA A 113 10.61 -14.45 5.77
N THR A 114 11.31 -13.46 6.32
CA THR A 114 10.71 -12.48 7.24
C THR A 114 11.05 -11.08 6.76
N SER A 115 10.04 -10.22 6.68
CA SER A 115 10.15 -8.79 6.38
C SER A 115 9.67 -7.96 7.57
N GLN A 116 10.19 -6.74 7.66
CA GLN A 116 9.79 -5.73 8.64
C GLN A 116 9.71 -4.38 7.97
N THR A 117 8.67 -3.62 8.32
CA THR A 117 8.48 -2.22 7.93
C THR A 117 8.05 -1.41 9.14
N SER A 118 8.67 -0.25 9.37
CA SER A 118 8.32 0.68 10.43
C SER A 118 8.24 2.09 9.85
N THR A 119 7.10 2.74 9.98
CA THR A 119 6.84 4.08 9.41
C THR A 119 6.42 5.03 10.53
N LEU A 120 7.00 6.22 10.54
CA LEU A 120 6.52 7.36 11.32
C LEU A 120 5.80 8.33 10.37
N PHE A 121 4.61 8.77 10.76
CA PHE A 121 3.79 9.72 10.01
C PHE A 121 3.78 11.04 10.76
N LEU A 122 4.35 12.07 10.15
CA LEU A 122 4.39 13.43 10.68
C LEU A 122 3.61 14.33 9.75
N GLY A 123 2.62 15.05 10.29
CA GLY A 123 1.83 16.02 9.57
C GLY A 123 1.85 17.38 10.26
N THR A 124 1.87 18.47 9.51
CA THR A 124 1.67 19.81 10.03
C THR A 124 0.79 20.64 9.09
N ARG A 125 -0.14 21.38 9.68
CA ARG A 125 -0.94 22.37 8.97
C ARG A 125 -0.19 23.69 8.96
N LEU A 126 0.07 24.22 7.77
CA LEU A 126 0.78 25.47 7.56
C LEU A 126 -0.20 26.67 7.60
N TYR A 127 -1.39 26.47 7.04
CA TYR A 127 -2.50 27.41 6.98
C TYR A 127 -3.78 26.67 6.58
N ASP A 128 -4.90 27.32 6.51
CA ASP A 128 -6.17 26.68 6.15
C ASP A 128 -6.12 26.04 4.75
N GLY A 129 -6.34 24.72 4.74
CA GLY A 129 -6.23 23.88 3.54
C GLY A 129 -4.80 23.55 3.09
N GLY A 130 -3.75 24.14 3.68
CA GLY A 130 -2.35 23.88 3.34
C GLY A 130 -1.68 22.96 4.38
N GLU A 131 -1.31 21.74 4.00
CA GLU A 131 -0.75 20.72 4.90
C GLU A 131 0.53 20.12 4.32
N LEU A 132 1.51 19.83 5.18
CA LEU A 132 2.77 19.16 4.83
C LEU A 132 2.89 17.86 5.61
N PHE A 133 3.26 16.79 4.88
CA PHE A 133 3.48 15.46 5.44
C PHE A 133 4.90 14.99 5.21
N PHE A 134 5.46 14.28 6.21
CA PHE A 134 6.79 13.69 6.15
C PHE A 134 6.80 12.32 6.81
N ASN A 135 7.10 11.27 6.04
CA ASN A 135 7.09 9.89 6.51
C ASN A 135 8.48 9.24 6.35
N PRO A 136 9.35 9.30 7.36
CA PRO A 136 10.51 8.44 7.40
C PRO A 136 10.09 6.99 7.67
N GLU A 137 10.71 6.07 6.96
CA GLU A 137 10.40 4.65 7.04
C GLU A 137 11.70 3.82 7.11
N VAL A 138 11.63 2.73 7.85
CA VAL A 138 12.68 1.72 7.92
C VAL A 138 12.10 0.41 7.44
N SER A 139 12.67 -0.18 6.41
CA SER A 139 12.31 -1.52 5.94
C SER A 139 13.52 -2.43 5.88
N GLY A 140 13.30 -3.72 6.10
CA GLY A 140 14.33 -4.74 6.05
C GLY A 140 13.75 -6.15 5.97
N GLY A 141 14.65 -7.13 5.88
CA GLY A 141 14.30 -8.53 5.76
C GLY A 141 14.40 -9.06 4.33
N ARG A 142 13.73 -10.19 4.08
CA ARG A 142 13.75 -10.89 2.79
C ARG A 142 12.36 -11.33 2.40
N GLY A 143 12.05 -11.29 1.10
CA GLY A 143 10.94 -12.01 0.51
C GLY A 143 11.36 -13.43 0.10
N LEU A 144 10.39 -14.32 0.01
CA LEU A 144 10.59 -15.68 -0.50
C LEU A 144 11.21 -15.59 -1.91
N SER A 145 12.23 -16.43 -2.16
CA SER A 145 12.94 -16.51 -3.45
C SER A 145 13.47 -15.16 -3.97
N GLY A 146 13.80 -14.21 -3.05
CA GLY A 146 14.24 -12.88 -3.42
C GLY A 146 13.16 -12.04 -4.10
N VAL A 147 11.88 -12.26 -3.77
CA VAL A 147 10.69 -11.64 -4.38
C VAL A 147 10.61 -11.96 -5.87
N SER A 148 10.62 -13.26 -6.22
CA SER A 148 10.59 -13.73 -7.62
C SER A 148 9.71 -14.97 -7.78
N GLY A 149 9.35 -15.27 -9.02
CA GLY A 149 8.74 -16.52 -9.44
C GLY A 149 7.22 -16.59 -9.36
N VAL A 150 6.54 -15.48 -9.07
CA VAL A 150 5.08 -15.33 -9.13
C VAL A 150 4.73 -13.93 -9.62
N GLY A 151 3.72 -13.80 -10.44
CA GLY A 151 3.27 -12.50 -10.96
C GLY A 151 2.62 -11.64 -9.88
N GLY A 152 1.76 -12.25 -9.05
CA GLY A 152 1.20 -11.64 -7.84
C GLY A 152 1.97 -12.10 -6.59
N PHE A 153 3.02 -11.37 -6.19
CA PHE A 153 3.87 -11.79 -5.07
C PHE A 153 3.08 -11.87 -3.75
N PRO A 154 3.30 -12.91 -2.90
CA PRO A 154 2.45 -13.21 -1.74
C PRO A 154 2.75 -12.37 -0.48
N ASN A 155 3.50 -11.25 -0.58
CA ASN A 155 3.78 -10.34 0.55
C ASN A 155 3.87 -8.89 0.09
N GLY A 156 2.86 -8.09 0.42
CA GLY A 156 2.79 -6.66 0.11
C GLY A 156 3.70 -5.77 0.96
N GLU A 157 4.29 -6.31 2.03
CA GLU A 157 5.19 -5.59 2.94
C GLU A 157 6.67 -5.85 2.65
N ILE A 158 7.02 -6.33 1.46
CA ILE A 158 8.42 -6.49 1.04
C ILE A 158 8.65 -5.88 -0.33
N THR A 159 9.74 -5.17 -0.49
CA THR A 159 10.21 -4.69 -1.78
C THR A 159 11.10 -5.73 -2.45
N ARG A 160 11.13 -5.76 -3.79
CA ARG A 160 11.94 -6.72 -4.54
C ARG A 160 13.43 -6.65 -4.22
N VAL A 161 13.95 -5.45 -4.03
CA VAL A 161 15.37 -5.19 -3.71
C VAL A 161 15.53 -4.88 -2.22
N GLY A 162 14.83 -5.64 -1.37
CA GLY A 162 14.95 -5.52 0.08
C GLY A 162 16.34 -5.92 0.56
N LEU A 163 16.96 -5.08 1.39
CA LEU A 163 18.17 -5.45 2.11
C LEU A 163 17.79 -6.23 3.36
N PRO A 164 18.55 -7.30 3.72
CA PRO A 164 18.32 -8.03 4.97
C PRO A 164 18.42 -7.14 6.20
N GLN A 165 19.31 -6.14 6.17
CA GLN A 165 19.47 -5.15 7.22
C GLN A 165 18.39 -4.07 7.11
N PRO A 166 17.78 -3.65 8.21
CA PRO A 166 16.86 -2.52 8.23
C PRO A 166 17.53 -1.27 7.65
N THR A 167 16.91 -0.68 6.64
CA THR A 167 17.45 0.46 5.91
C THR A 167 16.47 1.64 6.01
N PRO A 168 16.90 2.79 6.56
CA PRO A 168 16.07 3.98 6.63
C PRO A 168 15.98 4.68 5.27
N TYR A 169 14.82 5.24 4.97
CA TYR A 169 14.58 6.10 3.80
C TYR A 169 13.37 7.01 4.04
N ILE A 170 13.20 7.99 3.18
CA ILE A 170 12.00 8.83 3.17
C ILE A 170 10.98 8.18 2.24
N ALA A 171 9.90 7.67 2.80
CA ALA A 171 8.80 7.06 2.05
C ALA A 171 7.97 8.15 1.36
N ARG A 172 7.49 9.13 2.14
CA ARG A 172 6.69 10.25 1.64
C ARG A 172 7.21 11.56 2.18
N THR A 173 7.17 12.59 1.34
CA THR A 173 7.25 14.00 1.74
C THR A 173 6.51 14.81 0.69
N TYR A 174 5.34 15.31 1.03
CA TYR A 174 4.49 16.04 0.10
C TYR A 174 3.71 17.14 0.79
N PHE A 175 3.39 18.15 0.02
CA PHE A 175 2.48 19.21 0.35
C PHE A 175 1.12 18.93 -0.28
N THR A 176 0.04 19.21 0.46
CA THR A 176 -1.32 19.16 -0.07
C THR A 176 -2.02 20.50 0.15
N GLN A 177 -2.78 20.96 -0.84
CA GLN A 177 -3.64 22.12 -0.79
C GLN A 177 -5.08 21.68 -1.04
N THR A 178 -5.94 21.92 -0.07
CA THR A 178 -7.39 21.78 -0.20
C THR A 178 -8.01 23.14 -0.45
N ILE A 179 -8.85 23.26 -1.47
CA ILE A 179 -9.60 24.48 -1.82
C ILE A 179 -11.08 24.13 -1.73
N GLY A 180 -11.77 24.64 -0.72
CA GLY A 180 -13.21 24.45 -0.54
C GLY A 180 -14.01 25.14 -1.66
N LEU A 181 -15.07 24.49 -2.09
CA LEU A 181 -16.01 25.01 -3.10
C LEU A 181 -17.40 25.29 -2.49
N GLY A 182 -17.49 25.26 -1.15
CA GLY A 182 -18.73 25.47 -0.40
C GLY A 182 -19.65 24.25 -0.36
N GLY A 183 -20.77 24.39 0.34
CA GLY A 183 -21.71 23.31 0.60
C GLY A 183 -21.49 22.65 1.96
N ASP A 184 -21.88 21.38 2.06
CA ASP A 184 -21.74 20.62 3.29
C ASP A 184 -20.28 20.33 3.61
N ARG A 185 -19.96 20.20 4.91
CA ARG A 185 -18.63 19.93 5.42
C ARG A 185 -18.57 18.55 6.05
N GLU A 186 -17.47 17.84 5.84
CA GLU A 186 -17.16 16.58 6.50
C GLU A 186 -16.09 16.78 7.58
N LYS A 187 -16.18 15.99 8.65
CA LYS A 187 -15.16 15.90 9.67
C LYS A 187 -14.04 15.01 9.21
N VAL A 188 -12.82 15.54 9.22
CA VAL A 188 -11.59 14.75 9.00
C VAL A 188 -11.07 14.30 10.36
N LEU A 189 -10.82 13.00 10.51
CA LEU A 189 -10.22 12.44 11.72
C LEU A 189 -8.70 12.53 11.64
N ASP A 190 -8.05 12.66 12.80
CA ASP A 190 -6.60 12.51 12.91
C ASP A 190 -6.19 11.07 12.59
N GLY A 191 -5.10 10.92 11.84
CA GLY A 191 -4.62 9.61 11.40
C GLY A 191 -3.35 9.70 10.55
N PRO A 192 -2.81 8.59 10.10
CA PRO A 192 -1.67 8.58 9.18
C PRO A 192 -1.94 9.44 7.94
N ASN A 193 -1.11 10.49 7.74
CA ASN A 193 -1.25 11.48 6.67
C ASN A 193 -2.60 12.22 6.64
N SER A 194 -3.17 12.47 7.82
CA SER A 194 -4.44 13.19 7.99
C SER A 194 -4.40 13.99 9.27
N ILE A 195 -4.73 15.27 9.22
CA ILE A 195 -4.79 16.16 10.38
C ILE A 195 -6.26 16.47 10.69
N ALA A 196 -6.66 16.33 11.97
CA ALA A 196 -8.03 16.59 12.39
C ALA A 196 -8.52 17.96 11.94
N SER A 197 -9.65 18.01 11.26
CA SER A 197 -10.21 19.26 10.70
C SER A 197 -11.68 19.10 10.27
N TYR A 198 -12.20 20.17 9.71
CA TYR A 198 -13.42 20.16 8.89
C TYR A 198 -13.09 20.72 7.52
N ARG A 199 -13.53 20.03 6.45
CA ARG A 199 -13.36 20.49 5.08
C ARG A 199 -14.65 20.38 4.30
N ASP A 200 -14.78 21.18 3.26
CA ASP A 200 -15.92 21.09 2.36
C ASP A 200 -15.90 19.74 1.63
N ILE A 201 -17.06 19.10 1.50
CA ILE A 201 -17.22 17.90 0.67
C ILE A 201 -16.91 18.26 -0.78
N ASN A 202 -17.47 19.37 -1.28
CA ASN A 202 -17.14 19.89 -2.59
C ASN A 202 -15.82 20.66 -2.55
N ARG A 203 -14.75 20.11 -3.13
CA ARG A 203 -13.40 20.70 -3.06
C ARG A 203 -12.53 20.35 -4.25
N ILE A 204 -11.47 21.12 -4.41
CA ILE A 204 -10.31 20.76 -5.23
C ILE A 204 -9.17 20.42 -4.26
N GLY A 205 -8.55 19.26 -4.45
CA GLY A 205 -7.31 18.85 -3.77
C GLY A 205 -6.14 18.87 -4.74
N LEU A 206 -5.02 19.44 -4.31
CA LEU A 206 -3.76 19.45 -5.07
C LEU A 206 -2.66 18.90 -4.17
N THR A 207 -1.98 17.85 -4.59
CA THR A 207 -0.87 17.24 -3.85
C THR A 207 0.37 17.23 -4.71
N LEU A 208 1.54 17.57 -4.14
CA LEU A 208 2.81 17.61 -4.85
C LEU A 208 3.94 17.16 -3.92
N GLY A 209 4.81 16.27 -4.40
CA GLY A 209 6.00 15.84 -3.66
C GLY A 209 6.39 14.39 -3.95
N LYS A 210 7.05 13.76 -2.96
CA LYS A 210 7.30 12.31 -2.95
C LYS A 210 6.11 11.60 -2.31
N LEU A 211 5.50 10.66 -3.00
CA LEU A 211 4.25 9.99 -2.62
C LEU A 211 4.18 8.59 -3.25
N SER A 212 3.17 7.79 -2.89
CA SER A 212 2.78 6.62 -3.68
C SER A 212 1.59 6.96 -4.58
N ALA A 213 1.63 6.56 -5.85
CA ALA A 213 0.51 6.77 -6.76
C ALA A 213 -0.77 6.08 -6.25
N SER A 214 -0.61 4.92 -5.62
CA SER A 214 -1.70 4.14 -5.04
C SER A 214 -2.34 4.77 -3.79
N ASP A 215 -1.71 5.77 -3.14
CA ASP A 215 -2.36 6.50 -2.04
C ASP A 215 -3.59 7.31 -2.52
N PHE A 216 -3.65 7.63 -3.80
CA PHE A 216 -4.67 8.50 -4.40
C PHE A 216 -5.54 7.82 -5.46
N ILE A 217 -5.01 6.81 -6.13
CA ILE A 217 -5.60 6.11 -7.29
C ILE A 217 -5.76 4.62 -6.96
N ASP A 218 -6.84 3.99 -7.43
CA ASP A 218 -7.18 2.57 -7.19
C ASP A 218 -7.41 2.21 -5.71
N ASN A 219 -7.84 3.18 -4.92
CA ASN A 219 -8.18 2.96 -3.52
C ASN A 219 -9.44 2.09 -3.41
N ASN A 220 -9.41 1.08 -2.52
CA ASN A 220 -10.53 0.15 -2.27
C ASN A 220 -10.65 -0.10 -0.77
N ALA A 221 -11.85 -0.06 -0.25
CA ALA A 221 -12.09 -0.15 1.19
C ALA A 221 -11.66 -1.51 1.81
N PHE A 222 -11.62 -2.59 1.02
CA PHE A 222 -11.44 -3.96 1.53
C PHE A 222 -10.16 -4.65 1.10
N ASN A 223 -9.42 -4.09 0.14
CA ASN A 223 -8.20 -4.70 -0.37
C ASN A 223 -7.22 -3.63 -0.92
N HIS A 224 -6.64 -2.87 -0.01
CA HIS A 224 -5.69 -1.80 -0.33
C HIS A 224 -4.48 -1.76 0.63
N ASP A 225 -4.64 -2.24 1.87
CA ASP A 225 -3.62 -2.14 2.91
C ASP A 225 -2.98 -3.50 3.23
N PRO A 226 -1.70 -3.76 2.82
CA PRO A 226 -1.01 -5.01 3.12
C PRO A 226 -0.71 -5.21 4.61
N ARG A 227 -0.85 -4.18 5.44
CA ARG A 227 -0.59 -4.23 6.88
C ARG A 227 -1.78 -4.77 7.65
N MET A 228 -2.97 -4.56 7.11
CA MET A 228 -4.23 -4.91 7.79
C MET A 228 -5.11 -5.87 6.99
N GLN A 229 -4.97 -5.93 5.67
CA GLN A 229 -5.83 -6.68 4.75
C GLN A 229 -5.04 -7.79 4.03
N PHE A 230 -5.26 -7.99 2.73
CA PHE A 230 -4.58 -9.00 1.92
C PHE A 230 -3.07 -8.72 1.79
N LEU A 231 -2.27 -9.77 1.54
CA LEU A 231 -0.83 -9.66 1.32
C LEU A 231 -0.44 -9.79 -0.16
N ASN A 232 -1.23 -10.51 -0.96
CA ASN A 232 -0.90 -10.77 -2.36
C ASN A 232 -0.95 -9.47 -3.19
N TRP A 233 0.09 -9.19 -3.96
CA TRP A 233 0.20 -7.96 -4.75
C TRP A 233 -0.95 -7.79 -5.75
N ALA A 234 -1.46 -8.88 -6.35
CA ALA A 234 -2.59 -8.83 -7.27
C ALA A 234 -3.94 -8.56 -6.58
N LEU A 235 -4.02 -8.74 -5.26
CA LEU A 235 -5.21 -8.40 -4.45
C LEU A 235 -5.13 -6.99 -3.88
N LEU A 236 -3.94 -6.46 -3.60
CA LEU A 236 -3.76 -5.13 -2.97
C LEU A 236 -4.15 -3.99 -3.89
N TYR A 237 -3.72 -4.07 -5.15
CA TYR A 237 -3.94 -3.05 -6.17
C TYR A 237 -4.35 -3.74 -7.48
N ASN A 238 -4.69 -2.93 -8.49
CA ASN A 238 -4.91 -3.45 -9.82
C ASN A 238 -3.59 -4.04 -10.36
N GLY A 239 -3.49 -5.37 -10.42
CA GLY A 239 -2.27 -6.05 -10.83
C GLY A 239 -1.81 -5.73 -12.27
N ALA A 240 -2.72 -5.29 -13.15
CA ALA A 240 -2.35 -4.89 -14.50
C ALA A 240 -2.04 -3.37 -14.62
N TRP A 241 -2.15 -2.61 -13.54
CA TRP A 241 -1.70 -1.24 -13.50
C TRP A 241 -0.21 -1.21 -13.13
N ASP A 242 0.62 -0.99 -14.12
CA ASP A 242 2.06 -0.79 -13.95
C ASP A 242 2.28 0.62 -13.36
N TYR A 243 1.88 0.82 -12.09
CA TYR A 243 1.84 2.15 -11.51
C TYR A 243 3.24 2.72 -11.28
N PRO A 244 3.46 4.01 -11.62
CA PRO A 244 4.75 4.65 -11.52
C PRO A 244 5.30 4.67 -10.10
N ALA A 245 6.42 3.98 -9.88
CA ALA A 245 7.08 3.92 -8.58
C ALA A 245 8.52 3.43 -8.69
N ASP A 246 9.35 3.81 -7.72
CA ASP A 246 10.62 3.13 -7.45
C ASP A 246 10.37 1.73 -6.88
N VAL A 247 11.42 0.94 -6.71
CA VAL A 247 11.35 -0.42 -6.14
C VAL A 247 10.65 -0.51 -4.77
N ARG A 248 10.46 0.60 -4.08
CA ARG A 248 9.80 0.67 -2.77
C ARG A 248 8.35 1.12 -2.83
N GLY A 249 7.84 1.42 -4.03
CA GLY A 249 6.46 1.86 -4.24
C GLY A 249 6.25 3.36 -4.17
N TYR A 250 7.30 4.18 -4.21
CA TYR A 250 7.22 5.64 -4.12
C TYR A 250 7.77 6.32 -5.37
N THR A 251 7.23 7.50 -5.67
CA THR A 251 7.68 8.33 -6.79
C THR A 251 7.57 9.81 -6.44
N TYR A 252 8.14 10.66 -7.28
CA TYR A 252 7.88 12.10 -7.27
C TYR A 252 6.77 12.43 -8.26
N GLY A 253 5.84 13.27 -7.87
CA GLY A 253 4.73 13.61 -8.74
C GLY A 253 3.72 14.53 -8.09
N GLY A 254 2.60 14.69 -8.77
CA GLY A 254 1.47 15.47 -8.27
C GLY A 254 0.14 14.84 -8.64
N VAL A 255 -0.85 15.09 -7.80
CA VAL A 255 -2.22 14.64 -7.99
C VAL A 255 -3.16 15.84 -7.86
N ALA A 256 -4.07 15.98 -8.81
CA ALA A 256 -5.20 16.90 -8.75
C ALA A 256 -6.49 16.10 -8.58
N GLU A 257 -7.30 16.46 -7.61
CA GLU A 257 -8.62 15.87 -7.35
C GLU A 257 -9.70 16.95 -7.44
N LEU A 258 -10.78 16.67 -8.15
CA LEU A 258 -12.04 17.36 -8.01
C LEU A 258 -13.03 16.44 -7.29
N ASN A 259 -13.34 16.74 -6.05
CA ASN A 259 -14.25 15.97 -5.21
C ASN A 259 -15.64 16.63 -5.18
N ARG A 260 -16.66 15.82 -5.36
CA ARG A 260 -18.07 16.16 -5.21
C ARG A 260 -18.73 15.12 -4.33
N GLU A 261 -19.94 15.43 -3.87
CA GLU A 261 -20.69 14.57 -2.95
C GLU A 261 -20.77 13.10 -3.40
N GLN A 262 -21.13 12.87 -4.67
CA GLN A 262 -21.36 11.54 -5.21
C GLN A 262 -20.28 11.04 -6.17
N TRP A 263 -19.29 11.85 -6.51
CA TRP A 263 -18.26 11.47 -7.45
C TRP A 263 -16.96 12.26 -7.24
N ALA A 264 -15.86 11.69 -7.68
CA ALA A 264 -14.58 12.38 -7.78
C ALA A 264 -13.91 12.08 -9.12
N ILE A 265 -13.11 13.02 -9.60
CA ILE A 265 -12.20 12.81 -10.72
C ILE A 265 -10.79 13.12 -10.20
N ARG A 266 -9.86 12.23 -10.49
CA ARG A 266 -8.45 12.36 -10.13
C ARG A 266 -7.58 12.29 -11.36
N TYR A 267 -6.54 13.08 -11.37
CA TYR A 267 -5.46 13.03 -12.35
C TYR A 267 -4.14 13.07 -11.61
N GLY A 268 -3.28 12.09 -11.89
CA GLY A 268 -1.92 12.01 -11.39
C GLY A 268 -0.89 12.10 -12.52
N LEU A 269 0.21 12.84 -12.26
CA LEU A 269 1.42 12.88 -13.08
C LEU A 269 2.60 12.48 -12.19
N PHE A 270 3.34 11.43 -12.60
CA PHE A 270 4.34 10.77 -11.79
C PHE A 270 5.63 10.52 -12.55
N GLY A 271 6.77 10.53 -11.86
CA GLY A 271 8.04 10.08 -12.39
C GLY A 271 8.11 8.55 -12.48
N GLU A 272 8.85 8.06 -13.46
CA GLU A 272 9.10 6.63 -13.65
C GLU A 272 10.56 6.29 -13.29
N PRO A 273 10.88 5.07 -12.87
CA PRO A 273 12.25 4.68 -12.60
C PRO A 273 13.11 4.63 -13.88
N THR A 274 14.42 4.72 -13.70
CA THR A 274 15.41 4.66 -14.81
C THR A 274 15.54 3.28 -15.45
N GLU A 275 15.11 2.24 -14.74
CA GLU A 275 15.09 0.84 -15.18
C GLU A 275 13.90 0.11 -14.55
N ALA A 276 13.53 -1.05 -15.10
CA ALA A 276 12.42 -1.84 -14.61
C ALA A 276 12.59 -2.17 -13.12
N ASN A 277 11.60 -1.78 -12.31
CA ASN A 277 11.59 -1.91 -10.85
C ASN A 277 12.87 -1.34 -10.18
N GLY A 278 13.41 -0.24 -10.72
CA GLY A 278 14.63 0.41 -10.27
C GLY A 278 14.44 1.26 -9.01
N ALA A 279 15.56 1.56 -8.32
CA ALA A 279 15.54 2.36 -7.10
C ALA A 279 15.60 3.88 -7.36
N VAL A 280 15.91 4.30 -8.58
CA VAL A 280 16.15 5.69 -8.94
C VAL A 280 15.09 6.16 -9.92
N ILE A 281 14.35 7.20 -9.54
CA ILE A 281 13.40 7.86 -10.45
C ILE A 281 14.17 8.72 -11.45
N ASP A 282 13.80 8.62 -12.74
CA ASP A 282 14.41 9.41 -13.80
C ASP A 282 14.08 10.90 -13.63
N SER A 283 15.09 11.74 -13.72
CA SER A 283 14.93 13.19 -13.57
C SER A 283 14.35 13.89 -14.80
N HIS A 284 14.25 13.19 -15.95
CA HIS A 284 13.75 13.75 -17.21
C HIS A 284 12.23 13.63 -17.30
N PHE A 285 11.50 14.32 -16.43
CA PHE A 285 10.04 14.31 -16.38
C PHE A 285 9.35 14.74 -17.69
N ASP A 286 10.06 15.47 -18.55
CA ASP A 286 9.58 15.85 -19.88
C ASP A 286 9.46 14.65 -20.84
N ARG A 287 10.16 13.55 -20.58
CA ARG A 287 10.20 12.35 -21.43
C ARG A 287 9.79 11.08 -20.73
N VAL A 288 10.11 10.94 -19.43
CA VAL A 288 9.95 9.72 -18.65
C VAL A 288 8.98 10.00 -17.50
N HIS A 289 7.73 9.63 -17.71
CA HIS A 289 6.63 9.93 -16.78
C HIS A 289 5.44 8.98 -16.98
N GLY A 290 4.64 8.85 -15.92
CA GLY A 290 3.36 8.14 -15.93
C GLY A 290 2.19 9.09 -15.70
N HIS A 291 1.10 8.84 -16.38
CA HIS A 291 -0.19 9.49 -16.19
C HIS A 291 -1.19 8.48 -15.67
N ALA A 292 -2.02 8.88 -14.72
CA ALA A 292 -3.19 8.12 -14.30
C ALA A 292 -4.41 9.03 -14.18
N TRP A 293 -5.53 8.53 -14.65
CA TRP A 293 -6.84 9.17 -14.55
C TRP A 293 -7.78 8.22 -13.84
N GLU A 294 -8.51 8.71 -12.85
CA GLU A 294 -9.53 7.93 -12.17
C GLU A 294 -10.82 8.72 -12.05
N MET A 295 -11.94 8.06 -12.32
CA MET A 295 -13.27 8.54 -12.03
C MET A 295 -13.91 7.63 -10.99
N GLU A 296 -14.35 8.21 -9.88
CA GLU A 296 -15.03 7.51 -8.78
C GLU A 296 -16.50 7.90 -8.73
N ARG A 297 -17.37 6.92 -8.60
CA ARG A 297 -18.79 7.09 -8.27
C ARG A 297 -19.04 6.46 -6.90
N ARG A 298 -19.65 7.23 -6.01
CA ARG A 298 -20.10 6.80 -4.69
C ARG A 298 -21.57 6.48 -4.69
N ASN A 299 -21.94 5.46 -3.96
CA ASN A 299 -23.33 5.06 -3.77
C ASN A 299 -23.55 4.77 -2.29
N GLU A 300 -24.54 5.42 -1.71
CA GLU A 300 -25.03 5.10 -0.37
C GLU A 300 -26.44 4.57 -0.50
N SER A 301 -26.68 3.35 -0.03
CA SER A 301 -27.99 2.72 -0.01
C SER A 301 -28.27 2.18 1.39
N GLY A 302 -29.25 2.78 2.08
CA GLY A 302 -29.61 2.38 3.43
C GLY A 302 -28.48 2.52 4.47
N GLY A 303 -27.60 3.52 4.31
CA GLY A 303 -26.42 3.73 5.17
C GLY A 303 -25.24 2.79 4.87
N LEU A 304 -25.31 2.00 3.78
CA LEU A 304 -24.25 1.12 3.33
C LEU A 304 -23.46 1.80 2.19
N SER A 305 -22.16 1.87 2.35
CA SER A 305 -21.25 2.56 1.44
C SER A 305 -20.82 1.66 0.27
N GLY A 306 -20.68 2.24 -0.91
CA GLY A 306 -20.15 1.56 -2.08
C GLY A 306 -19.47 2.52 -3.04
N HIS A 307 -18.43 2.04 -3.74
CA HIS A 307 -17.65 2.81 -4.68
C HIS A 307 -17.41 2.03 -5.96
N LEU A 308 -17.51 2.71 -7.09
CA LEU A 308 -17.03 2.23 -8.39
C LEU A 308 -16.02 3.22 -8.92
N ARG A 309 -14.81 2.74 -9.21
CA ARG A 309 -13.71 3.52 -9.77
C ARG A 309 -13.33 2.98 -11.13
N LEU A 310 -13.11 3.88 -12.07
CA LEU A 310 -12.62 3.57 -13.41
C LEU A 310 -11.26 4.22 -13.57
N LEU A 311 -10.26 3.42 -13.90
CA LEU A 311 -8.86 3.79 -14.06
C LEU A 311 -8.45 3.73 -15.53
N ALA A 312 -7.71 4.73 -15.99
CA ALA A 312 -6.90 4.68 -17.22
C ALA A 312 -5.49 5.17 -16.91
N PHE A 313 -4.48 4.61 -17.57
CA PHE A 313 -3.10 5.05 -17.39
C PHE A 313 -2.30 5.02 -18.68
N LEU A 314 -1.25 5.83 -18.72
CA LEU A 314 -0.27 5.91 -19.80
C LEU A 314 1.10 6.17 -19.18
N ASN A 315 2.00 5.19 -19.29
CA ASN A 315 3.38 5.30 -18.84
C ASN A 315 4.32 5.48 -20.03
N ARG A 316 5.35 6.29 -19.88
CA ARG A 316 6.37 6.50 -20.87
C ARG A 316 7.75 6.41 -20.22
N ALA A 317 8.51 5.37 -20.58
CA ALA A 317 9.85 5.10 -20.05
C ALA A 317 10.71 4.35 -21.07
N ASN A 318 11.97 4.09 -20.72
CA ASN A 318 12.92 3.37 -21.58
C ASN A 318 12.67 1.85 -21.53
N MET A 319 11.49 1.41 -21.93
CA MET A 319 11.03 0.03 -21.86
C MET A 319 11.55 -0.82 -23.01
N GLY A 320 11.87 -2.09 -22.72
CA GLY A 320 12.16 -3.11 -23.73
C GLY A 320 10.88 -3.62 -24.39
N ASP A 321 11.03 -4.29 -25.51
CA ASP A 321 9.97 -4.84 -26.34
C ASP A 321 10.01 -6.37 -26.27
N TYR A 322 8.96 -6.98 -25.77
CA TYR A 322 8.90 -8.43 -25.57
C TYR A 322 9.03 -9.21 -26.89
N GLN A 323 8.35 -8.77 -27.94
CA GLN A 323 8.42 -9.47 -29.23
C GLN A 323 9.80 -9.33 -29.84
N GLN A 324 10.39 -8.14 -29.83
CA GLN A 324 11.74 -7.93 -30.36
C GLN A 324 12.76 -8.76 -29.56
N ALA A 325 12.70 -8.77 -28.23
CA ALA A 325 13.61 -9.55 -27.39
C ALA A 325 13.46 -11.08 -27.61
N ALA A 326 12.25 -11.55 -27.91
CA ALA A 326 11.98 -12.97 -28.15
C ALA A 326 12.41 -13.46 -29.55
N THR A 327 12.44 -12.57 -30.57
CA THR A 327 12.59 -12.99 -31.97
C THR A 327 13.88 -12.49 -32.65
N ASP A 328 14.52 -11.45 -32.12
CA ASP A 328 15.78 -10.93 -32.66
C ASP A 328 16.96 -11.79 -32.16
N PRO A 329 17.69 -12.48 -33.06
CA PRO A 329 18.85 -13.29 -32.67
C PRO A 329 19.94 -12.47 -31.96
N ASN A 330 20.03 -11.17 -32.22
CA ASN A 330 21.02 -10.30 -31.56
C ASN A 330 20.60 -9.93 -30.13
N ALA A 331 19.33 -9.99 -29.82
CA ALA A 331 18.84 -9.74 -28.46
C ALA A 331 19.11 -10.91 -27.52
N MET A 332 19.26 -12.14 -28.01
CA MET A 332 19.52 -13.35 -27.21
C MET A 332 18.57 -13.49 -25.99
N THR A 333 17.32 -13.09 -26.16
CA THR A 333 16.29 -13.00 -25.10
C THR A 333 16.62 -12.02 -23.97
N ASP A 334 17.57 -11.11 -24.14
CA ASP A 334 17.84 -10.02 -23.21
C ASP A 334 16.98 -8.81 -23.57
N ILE A 335 15.94 -8.53 -22.76
CA ILE A 335 15.01 -7.43 -22.98
C ILE A 335 15.70 -6.06 -22.90
N THR A 336 16.79 -5.95 -22.14
CA THR A 336 17.51 -4.69 -21.94
C THR A 336 18.12 -4.16 -23.23
N THR A 337 18.50 -5.04 -24.15
CA THR A 337 19.07 -4.68 -25.48
C THR A 337 18.05 -4.00 -26.39
N THR A 338 16.77 -4.17 -26.09
CA THR A 338 15.66 -3.59 -26.87
C THR A 338 15.09 -2.32 -26.24
N ARG A 339 15.62 -1.88 -25.10
CA ARG A 339 15.14 -0.70 -24.36
C ARG A 339 15.30 0.57 -25.16
N ARG A 340 14.22 1.32 -25.27
CA ARG A 340 14.12 2.67 -25.82
C ARG A 340 12.88 3.35 -25.28
N LEU A 341 12.76 4.65 -25.50
CA LEU A 341 11.60 5.40 -25.06
C LEU A 341 10.34 4.86 -25.76
N ARG A 342 9.44 4.27 -24.96
CA ARG A 342 8.17 3.68 -25.39
C ARG A 342 7.04 4.10 -24.44
N SER A 343 5.82 3.85 -24.87
CA SER A 343 4.62 4.04 -24.06
C SER A 343 3.92 2.72 -23.81
N LYS A 344 3.39 2.54 -22.61
CA LYS A 344 2.52 1.45 -22.18
C LYS A 344 1.24 2.05 -21.62
N TYR A 345 0.08 1.50 -21.97
CA TYR A 345 -1.20 2.01 -21.51
C TYR A 345 -2.11 0.88 -21.06
N GLY A 346 -3.09 1.23 -20.25
CA GLY A 346 -4.05 0.26 -19.76
C GLY A 346 -5.26 0.90 -19.11
N PHE A 347 -6.19 0.01 -18.72
CA PHE A 347 -7.47 0.37 -18.11
C PHE A 347 -7.78 -0.60 -16.97
N GLY A 348 -8.58 -0.12 -16.04
CA GLY A 348 -9.08 -0.95 -14.97
C GLY A 348 -10.34 -0.42 -14.35
N TYR A 349 -10.97 -1.25 -13.52
CA TYR A 349 -11.97 -0.82 -12.57
C TYR A 349 -11.66 -1.39 -11.18
N SER A 350 -12.14 -0.70 -10.17
CA SER A 350 -12.18 -1.15 -8.77
C SER A 350 -13.57 -0.87 -8.22
N TRP A 351 -14.18 -1.89 -7.62
CA TRP A 351 -15.49 -1.81 -6.99
C TRP A 351 -15.43 -2.37 -5.57
N ASP A 352 -16.06 -1.66 -4.66
CA ASP A 352 -16.32 -2.12 -3.30
C ASP A 352 -17.73 -1.76 -2.87
N GLN A 353 -18.38 -2.61 -2.06
CA GLN A 353 -19.73 -2.43 -1.58
C GLN A 353 -19.94 -3.11 -0.24
N ASP A 354 -20.38 -2.39 0.77
CA ASP A 354 -20.95 -2.96 1.97
C ASP A 354 -22.33 -3.55 1.64
N LEU A 355 -22.52 -4.83 1.93
CA LEU A 355 -23.83 -5.52 1.85
C LEU A 355 -24.54 -5.53 3.20
N SER A 356 -23.80 -5.38 4.28
CA SER A 356 -24.26 -5.19 5.65
C SER A 356 -23.15 -4.54 6.47
N GLU A 357 -23.40 -4.22 7.73
CA GLU A 357 -22.37 -3.76 8.65
C GLU A 357 -21.19 -4.73 8.79
N ASP A 358 -21.43 -6.03 8.60
CA ASP A 358 -20.45 -7.09 8.78
C ASP A 358 -19.86 -7.64 7.48
N LEU A 359 -20.53 -7.47 6.35
CA LEU A 359 -20.13 -8.06 5.07
C LEU A 359 -19.90 -7.00 4.01
N GLY A 360 -18.67 -6.91 3.51
CA GLY A 360 -18.31 -6.13 2.34
C GLY A 360 -17.79 -7.02 1.21
N LEU A 361 -18.09 -6.66 -0.02
CA LEU A 361 -17.56 -7.31 -1.24
C LEU A 361 -16.70 -6.35 -2.03
N PHE A 362 -15.72 -6.90 -2.73
CA PHE A 362 -14.90 -6.13 -3.66
C PHE A 362 -14.62 -6.88 -4.94
N SER A 363 -14.30 -6.14 -6.00
CA SER A 363 -13.81 -6.68 -7.27
C SER A 363 -12.92 -5.67 -7.97
N ARG A 364 -11.90 -6.15 -8.68
CA ARG A 364 -11.10 -5.38 -9.62
C ARG A 364 -10.94 -6.14 -10.93
N ALA A 365 -10.80 -5.40 -12.03
CA ALA A 365 -10.22 -5.94 -13.24
C ALA A 365 -9.27 -4.92 -13.85
N GLY A 366 -8.25 -5.42 -14.55
CA GLY A 366 -7.27 -4.62 -15.22
C GLY A 366 -6.74 -5.28 -16.48
N TRP A 367 -6.33 -4.43 -17.40
CA TRP A 367 -5.70 -4.81 -18.64
C TRP A 367 -4.69 -3.75 -19.05
N ASN A 368 -3.55 -4.18 -19.58
CA ASN A 368 -2.60 -3.33 -20.28
C ASN A 368 -2.23 -3.93 -21.65
N ASP A 369 -1.60 -3.15 -22.50
CA ASP A 369 -1.26 -3.55 -23.87
C ASP A 369 -0.25 -4.70 -23.94
N GLY A 370 0.60 -4.88 -22.93
CA GLY A 370 1.53 -5.99 -22.78
C GLY A 370 2.56 -6.17 -23.89
N HIS A 371 2.87 -5.11 -24.64
CA HIS A 371 3.89 -5.11 -25.68
C HIS A 371 5.30 -4.89 -25.14
N THR A 372 5.39 -4.04 -24.11
CA THR A 372 6.64 -3.66 -23.47
C THR A 372 6.83 -4.35 -22.14
N GLU A 373 8.07 -4.43 -21.66
CA GLU A 373 8.38 -4.95 -20.34
C GLU A 373 7.55 -4.25 -19.25
N SER A 374 7.19 -4.98 -18.19
CA SER A 374 6.63 -4.39 -16.99
C SER A 374 7.69 -3.53 -16.32
N TRP A 375 7.30 -2.33 -15.83
CA TRP A 375 8.27 -1.32 -15.47
C TRP A 375 8.41 -1.11 -13.96
N ALA A 376 7.29 -1.09 -13.25
CA ALA A 376 7.32 -0.65 -11.87
C ALA A 376 6.73 -1.62 -10.85
N TYR A 377 5.58 -2.26 -11.08
CA TYR A 377 4.84 -2.96 -10.03
C TYR A 377 4.83 -4.48 -10.15
N THR A 378 4.01 -5.06 -11.02
CA THR A 378 3.88 -6.51 -11.21
C THR A 378 4.17 -6.90 -12.64
N GLU A 379 4.51 -8.16 -12.89
CA GLU A 379 4.54 -8.73 -14.24
C GLU A 379 3.21 -9.42 -14.56
N ILE A 380 2.14 -8.61 -14.62
CA ILE A 380 0.77 -9.03 -14.92
C ILE A 380 0.21 -8.09 -16.00
N ASP A 381 -0.29 -8.64 -17.12
CA ASP A 381 -0.87 -7.83 -18.19
C ASP A 381 -2.40 -7.81 -18.12
N ARG A 382 -3.01 -8.79 -17.45
CA ARG A 382 -4.46 -8.91 -17.24
C ARG A 382 -4.72 -9.47 -15.86
N THR A 383 -5.69 -8.89 -15.16
CA THR A 383 -6.09 -9.35 -13.84
C THR A 383 -7.59 -9.25 -13.66
N PHE A 384 -8.13 -10.19 -12.91
CA PHE A 384 -9.46 -10.10 -12.32
C PHE A 384 -9.39 -10.54 -10.88
N THR A 385 -9.92 -9.75 -9.96
CA THR A 385 -10.01 -10.08 -8.54
C THR A 385 -11.43 -10.00 -8.04
N PHE A 386 -11.76 -10.84 -7.09
CA PHE A 386 -13.02 -10.80 -6.37
C PHE A 386 -12.81 -11.29 -4.95
N GLY A 387 -13.57 -10.72 -4.00
CA GLY A 387 -13.45 -11.17 -2.62
C GLY A 387 -14.46 -10.55 -1.67
N ALA A 388 -14.30 -10.89 -0.39
CA ALA A 388 -15.16 -10.46 0.69
C ALA A 388 -14.35 -10.12 1.94
N ARG A 389 -14.86 -9.15 2.70
CA ARG A 389 -14.46 -8.84 4.06
C ARG A 389 -15.63 -9.16 5.00
N ILE A 390 -15.36 -9.90 6.08
CA ILE A 390 -16.35 -10.33 7.07
C ILE A 390 -15.88 -9.91 8.46
N LYS A 391 -16.64 -9.06 9.16
CA LYS A 391 -16.38 -8.67 10.57
C LYS A 391 -16.80 -9.75 11.54
N GLY A 392 -16.11 -9.81 12.67
CA GLY A 392 -16.27 -10.84 13.70
C GLY A 392 -17.47 -10.69 14.62
N THR A 393 -18.48 -9.89 14.29
CA THR A 393 -19.66 -9.64 15.12
C THR A 393 -20.41 -10.93 15.45
N ARG A 394 -20.53 -11.85 14.48
CA ARG A 394 -21.23 -13.14 14.66
C ARG A 394 -20.57 -14.07 15.67
N TRP A 395 -19.26 -13.94 15.89
CA TRP A 395 -18.51 -14.71 16.90
C TRP A 395 -18.03 -13.84 18.06
N ARG A 396 -18.70 -12.69 18.29
CA ARG A 396 -18.52 -11.78 19.43
C ARG A 396 -17.14 -11.10 19.50
N ARG A 397 -16.49 -10.93 18.36
CA ARG A 397 -15.21 -10.24 18.21
C ARG A 397 -15.30 -9.20 17.08
N LYS A 398 -16.05 -8.13 17.34
CA LYS A 398 -16.43 -7.09 16.36
C LYS A 398 -15.26 -6.45 15.62
N GLU A 399 -14.09 -6.41 16.27
CA GLU A 399 -12.88 -5.79 15.75
C GLU A 399 -12.01 -6.79 14.96
N ASP A 400 -12.32 -8.08 15.01
CA ASP A 400 -11.64 -9.09 14.21
C ASP A 400 -12.24 -9.12 12.79
N GLU A 401 -11.45 -9.63 11.84
CA GLU A 401 -11.84 -9.64 10.44
C GLU A 401 -11.34 -10.90 9.72
N ILE A 402 -12.18 -11.43 8.85
CA ILE A 402 -11.81 -12.43 7.85
C ILE A 402 -11.83 -11.78 6.47
N GLY A 403 -10.76 -11.96 5.71
CA GLY A 403 -10.72 -11.68 4.28
C GLY A 403 -10.69 -12.97 3.47
N LEU A 404 -11.42 -12.97 2.38
CA LEU A 404 -11.43 -14.03 1.36
C LEU A 404 -11.24 -13.38 0.00
N GLY A 405 -10.22 -13.80 -0.76
CA GLY A 405 -9.92 -13.20 -2.06
C GLY A 405 -9.42 -14.20 -3.07
N ILE A 406 -9.73 -13.94 -4.33
CA ILE A 406 -9.19 -14.64 -5.49
C ILE A 406 -8.66 -13.62 -6.48
N ALA A 407 -7.49 -13.88 -7.06
CA ALA A 407 -6.95 -13.17 -8.22
C ALA A 407 -6.68 -14.17 -9.34
N VAL A 408 -7.11 -13.81 -10.56
CA VAL A 408 -6.87 -14.56 -11.79
C VAL A 408 -6.06 -13.66 -12.71
N ASN A 409 -4.80 -14.02 -12.92
CA ASN A 409 -3.82 -13.20 -13.62
C ASN A 409 -3.42 -13.84 -14.95
N GLY A 410 -3.11 -13.02 -15.94
CA GLY A 410 -2.69 -13.47 -17.26
C GLY A 410 -1.68 -12.55 -17.91
N LEU A 411 -0.96 -13.08 -18.89
CA LEU A 411 0.03 -12.36 -19.70
C LEU A 411 -0.49 -12.09 -21.10
N SER A 412 0.06 -11.08 -21.76
CA SER A 412 -0.12 -10.82 -23.18
C SER A 412 0.51 -11.91 -24.05
N PRO A 413 0.14 -12.05 -25.32
CA PRO A 413 0.79 -12.99 -26.23
C PRO A 413 2.30 -12.73 -26.37
N GLN A 414 2.73 -11.47 -26.39
CA GLN A 414 4.13 -11.06 -26.54
C GLN A 414 4.94 -11.40 -25.29
N HIS A 415 4.42 -11.14 -24.11
CA HIS A 415 5.04 -11.46 -22.84
C HIS A 415 5.20 -12.98 -22.67
N ARG A 416 4.16 -13.77 -23.03
CA ARG A 416 4.24 -15.25 -23.04
C ARG A 416 5.33 -15.77 -23.98
N ALA A 417 5.39 -15.22 -25.20
CA ALA A 417 6.40 -15.61 -26.18
C ALA A 417 7.82 -15.32 -25.67
N TYR A 418 8.01 -14.18 -25.03
CA TYR A 418 9.28 -13.79 -24.43
C TYR A 418 9.73 -14.76 -23.33
N LEU A 419 8.85 -15.04 -22.35
CA LEU A 419 9.15 -15.99 -21.27
C LEU A 419 9.33 -17.42 -21.78
N ALA A 420 8.55 -17.84 -22.80
CA ALA A 420 8.68 -19.17 -23.41
C ALA A 420 10.02 -19.33 -24.17
N ALA A 421 10.57 -18.26 -24.72
CA ALA A 421 11.90 -18.24 -25.34
C ALA A 421 13.05 -18.26 -24.31
N GLY A 422 12.75 -18.27 -23.01
CA GLY A 422 13.74 -18.22 -21.92
C GLY A 422 14.05 -16.82 -21.42
N GLY A 423 13.26 -15.82 -21.83
CA GLY A 423 13.39 -14.46 -21.37
C GLY A 423 13.20 -14.31 -19.86
N VAL A 424 13.76 -13.23 -19.30
CA VAL A 424 13.75 -12.93 -17.87
C VAL A 424 13.21 -11.53 -17.64
N GLY A 425 12.10 -11.43 -16.93
CA GLY A 425 11.57 -10.18 -16.40
C GLY A 425 12.17 -9.81 -15.05
N PHE A 426 11.66 -8.76 -14.40
CA PHE A 426 12.21 -8.37 -13.11
C PHE A 426 11.80 -9.29 -11.94
N ILE A 427 10.69 -10.04 -12.04
CA ILE A 427 10.26 -11.05 -11.06
C ILE A 427 9.97 -12.43 -11.66
N LEU A 428 9.87 -12.57 -12.98
CA LEU A 428 9.57 -13.81 -13.68
C LEU A 428 10.73 -14.29 -14.53
N GLY A 429 10.96 -15.60 -14.63
CA GLY A 429 12.03 -16.13 -15.45
C GLY A 429 12.37 -17.58 -15.12
N ASP A 430 11.48 -18.51 -15.47
CA ASP A 430 11.67 -19.95 -15.25
C ASP A 430 12.60 -20.62 -16.27
N GLY A 431 13.00 -19.90 -17.33
CA GLY A 431 13.78 -20.43 -18.45
C GLY A 431 12.94 -21.18 -19.50
N LYS A 432 11.71 -21.56 -19.15
CA LYS A 432 10.68 -22.14 -20.04
C LYS A 432 9.30 -21.77 -19.53
N LEU A 433 8.31 -21.76 -20.41
CA LEU A 433 6.93 -21.49 -20.06
C LEU A 433 5.97 -22.47 -20.73
N ASN A 434 5.27 -23.26 -19.92
CA ASN A 434 4.03 -23.95 -20.29
C ASN A 434 2.87 -23.10 -19.75
N TYR A 435 2.40 -22.17 -20.57
CA TYR A 435 1.51 -21.10 -20.13
C TYR A 435 0.19 -21.58 -19.56
N GLY A 436 -0.17 -21.09 -18.38
CA GLY A 436 -1.49 -21.12 -17.76
C GLY A 436 -1.76 -19.82 -17.01
N LEU A 437 -3.01 -19.52 -16.71
CA LEU A 437 -3.34 -18.40 -15.83
C LEU A 437 -2.76 -18.68 -14.43
N GLU A 438 -2.13 -17.67 -13.82
CA GLU A 438 -1.76 -17.72 -12.42
C GLU A 438 -2.99 -17.35 -11.57
N ASN A 439 -3.42 -18.29 -10.72
CA ASN A 439 -4.55 -18.07 -9.83
C ASN A 439 -4.05 -18.03 -8.38
N ALA A 440 -4.30 -16.94 -7.68
CA ALA A 440 -4.01 -16.79 -6.27
C ALA A 440 -5.32 -16.78 -5.48
N TYR A 441 -5.41 -17.65 -4.50
CA TYR A 441 -6.49 -17.70 -3.51
C TYR A 441 -5.89 -17.30 -2.18
N GLU A 442 -6.45 -16.29 -1.53
CA GLU A 442 -5.96 -15.81 -0.24
C GLU A 442 -7.08 -15.74 0.77
N THR A 443 -6.78 -16.18 1.99
CA THR A 443 -7.62 -15.98 3.16
C THR A 443 -6.78 -15.52 4.32
N TYR A 444 -7.32 -14.61 5.13
CA TYR A 444 -6.69 -14.21 6.38
C TYR A 444 -7.72 -14.12 7.51
N TYR A 445 -7.22 -14.32 8.74
CA TYR A 445 -7.91 -13.96 9.97
C TYR A 445 -7.07 -12.95 10.73
N ARG A 446 -7.60 -11.75 10.95
CA ARG A 446 -6.97 -10.68 11.73
C ARG A 446 -7.60 -10.60 13.11
N TRP A 447 -6.81 -10.87 14.14
CA TRP A 447 -7.17 -10.68 15.54
C TRP A 447 -6.76 -9.28 15.99
N LYS A 448 -7.68 -8.52 16.59
CA LYS A 448 -7.34 -7.36 17.40
C LYS A 448 -6.99 -7.81 18.81
N ILE A 449 -5.71 -7.82 19.15
CA ILE A 449 -5.17 -8.27 20.44
C ILE A 449 -5.36 -7.18 21.49
N SER A 450 -5.08 -5.92 21.12
CA SER A 450 -5.31 -4.73 21.94
C SER A 450 -5.79 -3.57 21.08
N SER A 451 -5.93 -2.38 21.63
CA SER A 451 -6.29 -1.17 20.86
C SER A 451 -5.35 -0.91 19.68
N ASN A 452 -4.09 -1.34 19.81
CA ASN A 452 -2.98 -0.93 18.94
C ASN A 452 -2.20 -2.09 18.34
N ILE A 453 -2.56 -3.36 18.65
CA ILE A 453 -1.82 -4.54 18.22
C ILE A 453 -2.76 -5.52 17.53
N PHE A 454 -2.38 -5.94 16.33
CA PHE A 454 -3.08 -6.91 15.52
C PHE A 454 -2.17 -8.09 15.19
N LEU A 455 -2.73 -9.30 15.25
CA LEU A 455 -2.10 -10.54 14.80
C LEU A 455 -2.93 -11.11 13.66
N THR A 456 -2.29 -11.45 12.55
CA THR A 456 -2.98 -12.01 11.39
C THR A 456 -2.34 -13.33 10.97
N ALA A 457 -3.15 -14.39 10.89
CA ALA A 457 -2.79 -15.60 10.15
C ALA A 457 -3.29 -15.44 8.71
N ASN A 458 -2.42 -15.72 7.75
CA ASN A 458 -2.70 -15.56 6.33
C ASN A 458 -2.29 -16.83 5.58
N PHE A 459 -3.13 -17.27 4.65
CA PHE A 459 -2.94 -18.47 3.84
C PHE A 459 -3.18 -18.13 2.38
N GLN A 460 -2.26 -18.55 1.50
CA GLN A 460 -2.41 -18.37 0.06
C GLN A 460 -2.12 -19.68 -0.67
N LEU A 461 -2.95 -19.99 -1.66
CA LEU A 461 -2.70 -21.05 -2.63
C LEU A 461 -2.48 -20.40 -3.98
N ILE A 462 -1.30 -20.62 -4.60
CA ILE A 462 -1.02 -20.15 -5.95
C ILE A 462 -0.93 -21.36 -6.89
N VAL A 463 -1.80 -21.35 -7.91
CA VAL A 463 -1.83 -22.34 -8.98
C VAL A 463 -1.14 -21.75 -10.20
N ASN A 464 -0.25 -22.52 -10.83
CA ASN A 464 0.61 -22.12 -11.93
C ASN A 464 1.49 -20.90 -11.58
N PRO A 465 2.31 -20.95 -10.49
CA PRO A 465 3.19 -19.86 -10.11
C PRO A 465 4.09 -19.45 -11.28
N GLY A 466 4.19 -18.12 -11.51
CA GLY A 466 4.89 -17.59 -12.68
C GLY A 466 4.21 -17.89 -14.01
N PHE A 467 2.90 -18.10 -14.01
CA PHE A 467 2.08 -18.47 -15.17
C PHE A 467 2.45 -19.83 -15.81
N ASN A 468 3.08 -20.71 -15.03
CA ASN A 468 3.69 -21.94 -15.55
C ASN A 468 3.02 -23.20 -15.00
N GLN A 469 2.29 -23.95 -15.86
CA GLN A 469 1.59 -25.17 -15.51
C GLN A 469 2.53 -26.33 -15.12
N ASP A 470 3.81 -26.23 -15.45
CA ASP A 470 4.79 -27.24 -15.05
C ASP A 470 5.20 -27.09 -13.58
N ARG A 471 4.82 -25.98 -12.93
CA ARG A 471 5.19 -25.63 -11.55
C ARG A 471 3.97 -25.54 -10.64
N GLY A 472 4.16 -25.85 -9.36
CA GLY A 472 3.14 -25.77 -8.34
C GLY A 472 2.11 -26.92 -8.39
N PRO A 473 0.91 -26.73 -7.79
CA PRO A 473 0.55 -25.56 -6.97
C PRO A 473 1.46 -25.39 -5.75
N VAL A 474 1.49 -24.17 -5.21
CA VAL A 474 2.27 -23.87 -4.00
C VAL A 474 1.35 -23.21 -2.95
N PHE A 475 1.53 -23.64 -1.70
CA PHE A 475 0.78 -23.13 -0.56
C PHE A 475 1.71 -22.28 0.31
N PHE A 476 1.30 -21.05 0.60
CA PHE A 476 2.02 -20.12 1.45
C PHE A 476 1.27 -19.92 2.75
N GLU A 477 2.00 -19.92 3.85
CA GLU A 477 1.53 -19.56 5.17
C GLU A 477 2.24 -18.29 5.63
N ALA A 478 1.53 -17.36 6.25
CA ALA A 478 2.15 -16.18 6.84
C ALA A 478 1.56 -15.84 8.20
N LEU A 479 2.41 -15.36 9.08
CA LEU A 479 2.05 -14.71 10.32
C LEU A 479 2.47 -13.26 10.24
N ARG A 480 1.51 -12.33 10.40
CA ARG A 480 1.75 -10.89 10.42
C ARG A 480 1.43 -10.33 11.80
N VAL A 481 2.38 -9.61 12.37
CA VAL A 481 2.19 -8.78 13.57
C VAL A 481 2.22 -7.32 13.14
N HIS A 482 1.19 -6.57 13.47
CA HIS A 482 1.07 -5.14 13.20
C HIS A 482 0.80 -4.39 14.49
N ALA A 483 1.53 -3.30 14.71
CA ALA A 483 1.33 -2.38 15.81
C ALA A 483 1.29 -0.94 15.29
N GLU A 484 0.34 -0.15 15.82
CA GLU A 484 0.12 1.24 15.42
C GLU A 484 -0.23 2.12 16.64
N PHE A 485 0.01 3.45 16.55
CA PHE A 485 -0.39 4.44 17.57
C PHE A 485 -0.70 5.79 16.94
#